data_b71296d00791f3fd9851db0ae6003709
#
_entry.id   b71296d00791f3fd9851db0ae6003709
#
_cell.length_a   1.000
_cell.length_b   1.000
_cell.length_c   1.000
_cell.angle_alpha   90.00
_cell.angle_beta   90.00
_cell.angle_gamma   90.00
#
_symmetry.space_group_name_H-M   'P 1'
#
loop_
_entity.id
_entity.type
_entity.pdbx_description
1 polymer ?
#
loop_
_entity_poly.entity_id
_entity_poly.type
_entity_poly.pdbx_seq_one_letter_code
_entity_poly.pdbx_strand_id
1 'polypeptide(L)'
;MRKIHKALKKDGILILDVFNVPYAKAFQELKSIKYEDAGFWSANPYVVIQKNELYRKTNNTLEQYLVITEDGCECFNIWNQIYSIETFMEEIERGGFETKDIFDDICGKKYTGAGENMCGIFWRR
;
A
#
# COMPACT_ATOMS: atom_id res chain seq x y z
N MET A 1 1.81 -13.35 -3.42
CA MET A 1 0.60 -14.17 -3.44
C MET A 1 0.86 -15.66 -3.12
N ARG A 2 1.82 -16.38 -3.72
CA ARG A 2 2.09 -17.83 -3.50
C ARG A 2 2.31 -18.24 -2.04
N LYS A 3 2.98 -17.41 -1.22
CA LYS A 3 3.19 -17.71 0.22
C LYS A 3 1.87 -17.65 1.00
N ILE A 4 1.03 -16.66 0.71
CA ILE A 4 -0.31 -16.51 1.32
C ILE A 4 -1.18 -17.71 0.94
N HIS A 5 -1.17 -18.10 -0.34
CA HIS A 5 -1.90 -19.28 -0.81
C HIS A 5 -1.51 -20.55 -0.04
N LYS A 6 -0.21 -20.79 0.18
CA LYS A 6 0.26 -21.95 0.95
C LYS A 6 -0.13 -21.90 2.43
N ALA A 7 -0.23 -20.70 3.01
CA ALA A 7 -0.56 -20.53 4.43
C ALA A 7 -2.07 -20.67 4.72
N LEU A 8 -2.93 -20.40 3.75
CA LEU A 8 -4.37 -20.55 3.90
C LEU A 8 -4.78 -22.04 3.93
N LYS A 9 -5.80 -22.35 4.72
CA LYS A 9 -6.46 -23.66 4.68
C LYS A 9 -7.16 -23.86 3.33
N LYS A 10 -7.49 -25.10 2.98
CA LYS A 10 -8.40 -25.41 1.88
C LYS A 10 -9.71 -24.66 2.11
N ASP A 11 -10.25 -24.06 1.06
CA ASP A 11 -11.44 -23.20 1.11
C ASP A 11 -11.28 -21.93 1.97
N GLY A 12 -10.04 -21.56 2.27
CA GLY A 12 -9.70 -20.32 2.99
C GLY A 12 -9.99 -19.09 2.13
N ILE A 13 -10.40 -18.01 2.80
CA ILE A 13 -10.71 -16.71 2.19
C ILE A 13 -9.55 -15.75 2.43
N LEU A 14 -9.15 -15.05 1.37
CA LEU A 14 -8.25 -13.90 1.42
C LEU A 14 -9.08 -12.63 1.20
N ILE A 15 -8.94 -11.67 2.11
CA ILE A 15 -9.41 -10.30 1.90
C ILE A 15 -8.17 -9.44 1.75
N LEU A 16 -8.10 -8.69 0.67
CA LEU A 16 -6.93 -7.86 0.35
C LEU A 16 -7.39 -6.53 -0.22
N ASP A 17 -6.93 -5.44 0.37
CA ASP A 17 -7.07 -4.09 -0.19
C ASP A 17 -5.74 -3.60 -0.75
N VAL A 18 -5.82 -2.82 -1.82
CA VAL A 18 -4.68 -2.27 -2.54
C VAL A 18 -4.99 -0.85 -3.02
N PHE A 19 -3.95 -0.08 -3.32
CA PHE A 19 -4.12 1.22 -3.97
C PHE A 19 -4.53 1.04 -5.44
N ASN A 20 -5.59 1.78 -5.81
CA ASN A 20 -6.14 1.84 -7.15
C ASN A 20 -5.54 3.02 -7.94
N VAL A 21 -5.71 3.03 -9.26
CA VAL A 21 -5.20 4.08 -10.17
C VAL A 21 -5.52 5.52 -9.74
N PRO A 22 -6.72 5.88 -9.23
CA PRO A 22 -6.98 7.22 -8.74
C PRO A 22 -6.04 7.69 -7.63
N TYR A 23 -5.49 6.78 -6.81
CA TYR A 23 -4.50 7.11 -5.80
C TYR A 23 -3.26 7.79 -6.38
N ALA A 24 -2.80 7.38 -7.58
CA ALA A 24 -1.66 8.02 -8.25
C ALA A 24 -1.89 9.50 -8.55
N LYS A 25 -3.15 9.91 -8.76
CA LYS A 25 -3.51 11.32 -9.01
C LYS A 25 -3.58 12.13 -7.72
N ALA A 26 -3.98 11.49 -6.61
CA ALA A 26 -4.05 12.10 -5.29
C ALA A 26 -2.68 12.15 -4.59
N PHE A 27 -1.76 11.25 -4.96
CA PHE A 27 -0.44 11.16 -4.35
C PHE A 27 0.37 12.44 -4.57
N GLN A 28 0.86 13.02 -3.48
CA GLN A 28 1.65 14.24 -3.51
C GLN A 28 3.14 13.93 -3.47
N GLU A 29 3.84 14.24 -4.57
CA GLU A 29 5.30 14.26 -4.59
C GLU A 29 5.77 15.47 -3.79
N LEU A 30 6.61 15.23 -2.77
CA LEU A 30 7.11 16.28 -1.88
C LEU A 30 8.50 15.97 -1.36
N LYS A 31 9.18 17.04 -0.93
CA LYS A 31 10.39 16.98 -0.10
C LYS A 31 10.19 17.95 1.04
N SER A 32 10.38 17.52 2.27
CA SER A 32 10.22 18.37 3.46
C SER A 32 11.22 18.02 4.55
N ILE A 33 11.48 19.00 5.40
CA ILE A 33 12.25 18.82 6.63
C ILE A 33 11.38 19.38 7.74
N LYS A 34 11.21 18.60 8.81
CA LYS A 34 10.45 19.00 10.00
C LYS A 34 11.23 18.68 11.27
N TYR A 35 11.12 19.56 12.24
CA TYR A 35 11.51 19.30 13.62
C TYR A 35 10.26 19.05 14.45
N GLU A 36 10.30 18.01 15.28
CA GLU A 36 9.22 17.63 16.18
C GLU A 36 9.80 17.39 17.58
N ASP A 37 9.14 17.93 18.60
CA ASP A 37 9.56 17.74 20.01
C ASP A 37 9.29 16.30 20.49
N ALA A 38 8.25 15.67 19.96
CA ALA A 38 7.90 14.26 20.11
C ALA A 38 6.85 13.89 19.07
N GLY A 39 6.71 12.61 18.72
CA GLY A 39 5.68 12.19 17.76
C GLY A 39 5.78 10.74 17.34
N PHE A 40 5.34 10.47 16.11
CA PHE A 40 5.23 9.10 15.60
C PHE A 40 6.56 8.34 15.62
N TRP A 41 7.68 9.02 15.29
CA TRP A 41 8.96 8.36 15.13
C TRP A 41 9.77 8.22 16.43
N SER A 42 9.57 9.15 17.38
CA SER A 42 10.29 9.16 18.65
C SER A 42 9.49 9.88 19.73
N ALA A 43 9.63 9.41 20.98
CA ALA A 43 9.12 10.13 22.15
C ALA A 43 10.01 11.34 22.54
N ASN A 44 11.22 11.42 22.00
CA ASN A 44 12.18 12.50 22.18
C ASN A 44 12.25 13.39 20.92
N PRO A 45 12.82 14.59 21.01
CA PRO A 45 12.98 15.48 19.85
C PRO A 45 13.69 14.81 18.68
N TYR A 46 13.22 15.08 17.46
CA TYR A 46 13.81 14.54 16.23
C TYR A 46 13.61 15.46 15.03
N VAL A 47 14.44 15.28 14.03
CA VAL A 47 14.26 15.85 12.69
C VAL A 47 13.86 14.73 11.74
N VAL A 48 12.82 14.96 10.93
CA VAL A 48 12.45 14.05 9.85
C VAL A 48 12.63 14.76 8.51
N ILE A 49 13.38 14.11 7.62
CA ILE A 49 13.49 14.48 6.21
C ILE A 49 12.61 13.51 5.44
N GLN A 50 11.57 14.04 4.79
CA GLN A 50 10.62 13.26 4.03
C GLN A 50 10.78 13.51 2.54
N LYS A 51 10.72 12.43 1.75
CA LYS A 51 10.71 12.46 0.30
C LYS A 51 9.64 11.51 -0.22
N ASN A 52 8.68 12.03 -0.98
CA ASN A 52 7.66 11.23 -1.65
C ASN A 52 7.87 11.29 -3.16
N GLU A 53 7.90 10.13 -3.82
CA GLU A 53 8.08 10.01 -5.27
C GLU A 53 7.07 9.04 -5.89
N LEU A 54 6.57 9.38 -7.08
CA LEU A 54 5.71 8.53 -7.89
C LEU A 54 6.48 8.02 -9.11
N TYR A 55 6.66 6.72 -9.19
CA TYR A 55 7.30 6.00 -10.30
C TYR A 55 6.23 5.56 -11.33
N ARG A 56 5.89 6.44 -12.27
CA ARG A 56 4.77 6.23 -13.22
C ARG A 56 4.96 5.03 -14.14
N LYS A 57 6.20 4.68 -14.48
CA LYS A 57 6.49 3.53 -15.37
C LYS A 57 6.17 2.18 -14.74
N THR A 58 6.29 2.08 -13.43
CA THR A 58 6.10 0.84 -12.67
C THR A 58 4.88 0.90 -11.75
N ASN A 59 4.18 2.04 -11.73
CA ASN A 59 3.03 2.31 -10.85
C ASN A 59 3.35 2.06 -9.37
N ASN A 60 4.52 2.56 -8.92
CA ASN A 60 4.92 2.51 -7.52
C ASN A 60 4.97 3.91 -6.91
N THR A 61 4.72 3.99 -5.61
CA THR A 61 5.08 5.15 -4.80
C THR A 61 6.17 4.77 -3.81
N LEU A 62 7.03 5.73 -3.52
CA LEU A 62 8.00 5.68 -2.44
C LEU A 62 7.70 6.82 -1.48
N GLU A 63 7.50 6.49 -0.20
CA GLU A 63 7.56 7.44 0.89
C GLU A 63 8.81 7.11 1.71
N GLN A 64 9.81 7.98 1.64
CA GLN A 64 11.07 7.82 2.35
C GLN A 64 11.13 8.81 3.51
N TYR A 65 11.47 8.30 4.68
CA TYR A 65 11.64 9.07 5.90
C TYR A 65 13.03 8.83 6.46
N LEU A 66 13.84 9.90 6.56
CA LEU A 66 15.11 9.92 7.26
C LEU A 66 14.87 10.56 8.63
N VAL A 67 14.92 9.76 9.67
CA VAL A 67 14.65 10.18 11.05
C VAL A 67 15.97 10.35 11.80
N ILE A 68 16.23 11.54 12.28
CA ILE A 68 17.47 11.93 12.99
C ILE A 68 17.11 12.26 14.43
N THR A 69 17.66 11.49 15.36
CA THR A 69 17.52 11.67 16.81
C THR A 69 18.91 11.92 17.43
N GLU A 70 18.97 12.15 18.72
CA GLU A 70 20.25 12.22 19.44
C GLU A 70 21.03 10.89 19.42
N ASP A 71 20.33 9.75 19.28
CA ASP A 71 20.91 8.40 19.26
C ASP A 71 21.42 7.98 17.88
N GLY A 72 21.06 8.72 16.82
CA GLY A 72 21.50 8.41 15.45
C GLY A 72 20.50 8.76 14.37
N CYS A 73 20.66 8.09 13.23
CA CYS A 73 19.86 8.31 12.03
C CYS A 73 19.35 6.99 11.46
N GLU A 74 18.05 6.92 11.20
CA GLU A 74 17.41 5.76 10.58
C GLU A 74 16.66 6.16 9.31
N CYS A 75 16.66 5.29 8.30
CA CYS A 75 15.97 5.51 7.04
C CYS A 75 14.87 4.47 6.84
N PHE A 76 13.64 4.93 6.68
CA PHE A 76 12.48 4.09 6.42
C PHE A 76 12.00 4.33 4.99
N ASN A 77 11.81 3.24 4.23
CA ASN A 77 11.29 3.28 2.87
C ASN A 77 9.99 2.50 2.80
N ILE A 78 8.89 3.19 2.49
CA ILE A 78 7.57 2.60 2.32
C ILE A 78 7.27 2.59 0.82
N TRP A 79 7.28 1.38 0.24
CA TRP A 79 6.96 1.16 -1.16
C TRP A 79 5.54 0.65 -1.30
N ASN A 80 4.76 1.29 -2.15
CA ASN A 80 3.42 0.82 -2.49
C ASN A 80 3.34 0.52 -3.99
N GLN A 81 2.62 -0.54 -4.34
CA GLN A 81 2.22 -0.85 -5.70
C GLN A 81 0.81 -0.32 -5.93
N ILE A 82 0.62 0.39 -7.03
CA ILE A 82 -0.70 0.84 -7.50
C ILE A 82 -1.18 -0.15 -8.56
N TYR A 83 -2.41 -0.61 -8.42
CA TYR A 83 -3.02 -1.56 -9.34
C TYR A 83 -4.15 -0.93 -10.14
N SER A 84 -4.29 -1.30 -11.42
CA SER A 84 -5.57 -1.26 -12.09
C SER A 84 -6.36 -2.53 -11.72
N ILE A 85 -7.66 -2.56 -11.99
CA ILE A 85 -8.47 -3.76 -11.75
C ILE A 85 -7.91 -4.96 -12.51
N GLU A 86 -7.45 -4.77 -13.75
CA GLU A 86 -6.89 -5.82 -14.59
C GLU A 86 -5.61 -6.40 -13.97
N THR A 87 -4.65 -5.52 -13.61
CA THR A 87 -3.37 -5.96 -13.04
C THR A 87 -3.54 -6.59 -11.65
N PHE A 88 -4.52 -6.12 -10.88
CA PHE A 88 -4.86 -6.73 -9.59
C PHE A 88 -5.40 -8.14 -9.79
N MET A 89 -6.36 -8.32 -10.70
CA MET A 89 -6.93 -9.62 -11.00
C MET A 89 -5.89 -10.61 -11.54
N GLU A 90 -4.99 -10.18 -12.42
CA GLU A 90 -3.89 -11.00 -12.91
C GLU A 90 -2.97 -11.49 -11.78
N GLU A 91 -2.63 -10.61 -10.82
CA GLU A 91 -1.78 -10.98 -9.68
C GLU A 91 -2.47 -12.00 -8.76
N ILE A 92 -3.78 -11.85 -8.56
CA ILE A 92 -4.63 -12.77 -7.79
C ILE A 92 -4.66 -14.15 -8.46
N GLU A 93 -4.93 -14.19 -9.74
CA GLU A 93 -5.01 -15.44 -10.54
C GLU A 93 -3.67 -16.19 -10.56
N ARG A 94 -2.56 -15.47 -10.82
CA ARG A 94 -1.19 -16.02 -10.74
C ARG A 94 -0.85 -16.56 -9.35
N GLY A 95 -1.49 -16.01 -8.31
CA GLY A 95 -1.37 -16.46 -6.93
C GLY A 95 -2.11 -17.76 -6.61
N GLY A 96 -2.99 -18.23 -7.51
CA GLY A 96 -3.82 -19.42 -7.32
C GLY A 96 -5.14 -19.15 -6.60
N PHE A 97 -5.63 -17.91 -6.68
CA PHE A 97 -6.90 -17.50 -6.08
C PHE A 97 -7.97 -17.30 -7.14
N GLU A 98 -9.21 -17.45 -6.72
CA GLU A 98 -10.41 -17.14 -7.48
C GLU A 98 -11.11 -15.94 -6.85
N THR A 99 -11.49 -14.96 -7.68
CA THR A 99 -12.19 -13.76 -7.21
C THR A 99 -13.63 -14.09 -6.90
N LYS A 100 -14.07 -13.69 -5.71
CA LYS A 100 -15.47 -13.74 -5.30
C LYS A 100 -16.17 -12.40 -5.55
N ASP A 101 -15.62 -11.32 -4.99
CA ASP A 101 -16.19 -9.98 -5.08
C ASP A 101 -15.09 -8.91 -5.07
N ILE A 102 -15.39 -7.73 -5.63
CA ILE A 102 -14.55 -6.53 -5.61
C ILE A 102 -15.37 -5.33 -5.11
N PHE A 103 -14.74 -4.52 -4.27
CA PHE A 103 -15.32 -3.34 -3.62
C PHE A 103 -14.38 -2.13 -3.75
N ASP A 104 -14.91 -0.91 -3.57
CA ASP A 104 -14.09 0.31 -3.50
C ASP A 104 -13.31 0.43 -2.18
N ASP A 105 -13.76 -0.26 -1.13
CA ASP A 105 -13.12 -0.24 0.19
C ASP A 105 -13.37 -1.53 0.98
N ILE A 106 -12.69 -1.66 2.11
CA ILE A 106 -12.81 -2.81 3.02
C ILE A 106 -14.17 -2.86 3.74
N CYS A 107 -14.95 -1.78 3.73
CA CYS A 107 -16.29 -1.74 4.32
C CYS A 107 -17.36 -2.33 3.39
N GLY A 108 -16.98 -2.73 2.17
CA GLY A 108 -17.89 -3.38 1.22
C GLY A 108 -18.66 -2.42 0.33
N LYS A 109 -18.17 -1.20 0.15
CA LYS A 109 -18.75 -0.26 -0.81
C LYS A 109 -18.64 -0.81 -2.22
N LYS A 110 -19.76 -0.82 -2.95
CA LYS A 110 -19.81 -1.33 -4.33
C LYS A 110 -18.68 -0.74 -5.19
N TYR A 111 -17.97 -1.59 -5.92
CA TYR A 111 -16.88 -1.16 -6.80
C TYR A 111 -17.37 -0.23 -7.91
N THR A 112 -16.73 0.92 -8.02
CA THR A 112 -16.97 1.93 -9.05
C THR A 112 -15.71 2.24 -9.86
N GLY A 113 -14.54 1.88 -9.32
CA GLY A 113 -13.24 2.23 -9.88
C GLY A 113 -12.81 3.69 -9.65
N ALA A 114 -13.65 4.49 -8.98
CA ALA A 114 -13.36 5.90 -8.70
C ALA A 114 -12.61 6.13 -7.37
N GLY A 115 -12.58 5.13 -6.51
CA GLY A 115 -11.90 5.18 -5.21
C GLY A 115 -10.38 5.07 -5.35
N GLU A 116 -9.65 5.63 -4.38
CA GLU A 116 -8.19 5.52 -4.29
C GLU A 116 -7.74 4.11 -3.89
N ASN A 117 -8.64 3.32 -3.33
CA ASN A 117 -8.43 1.93 -2.97
C ASN A 117 -9.37 1.02 -3.75
N MET A 118 -9.06 -0.26 -3.75
CA MET A 118 -9.99 -1.34 -4.07
C MET A 118 -9.70 -2.53 -3.17
N CYS A 119 -10.76 -3.22 -2.76
CA CYS A 119 -10.70 -4.38 -1.90
C CYS A 119 -11.31 -5.59 -2.61
N GLY A 120 -10.65 -6.72 -2.53
CA GLY A 120 -11.15 -7.96 -3.11
C GLY A 120 -11.33 -9.06 -2.07
N ILE A 121 -12.32 -9.91 -2.30
CA ILE A 121 -12.52 -11.16 -1.58
C ILE A 121 -12.20 -12.31 -2.54
N PHE A 122 -11.30 -13.19 -2.11
CA PHE A 122 -10.75 -14.24 -2.94
C PHE A 122 -10.80 -15.59 -2.24
N TRP A 123 -11.08 -16.65 -3.00
CA TRP A 123 -11.01 -18.01 -2.51
C TRP A 123 -9.72 -18.67 -2.96
N ARG A 124 -9.15 -19.49 -2.07
CA ARG A 124 -8.06 -20.38 -2.45
C ARG A 124 -8.58 -21.47 -3.37
N ARG A 125 -8.04 -21.58 -4.58
CA ARG A 125 -8.22 -22.72 -5.48
C ARG A 125 -7.47 -23.94 -4.99
#